data_5271793d3a129fb36463ac665eb0ecce
#
_entry.id   5271793d3a129fb36463ac665eb0ecce
#
_cell.length_a   1.000
_cell.length_b   1.000
_cell.length_c   1.000
_cell.angle_alpha   90.00
_cell.angle_beta   90.00
_cell.angle_gamma   90.00
#
_symmetry.space_group_name_H-M   'P 1'
#
loop_
_entity.id
_entity.type
_entity.pdbx_description
1 polymer ?
#
loop_
_entity_poly.entity_id
_entity_poly.type
_entity_poly.pdbx_seq_one_letter_code
_entity_poly.pdbx_strand_id
1 'polypeptide(L)'
;MLAGKDSGETFYDNSENLHDLAVFEHPIEAQYACKTIMGWPKLMAEVWTVDAEGRHSIGGYGVLTLPFSPGEYELSMAMWRPEGSAYDRALSYFLGANPELKHKDVVLSGNDRFGMQTVSTGNLMVRVGVIVKDFHLHGISLKA
;
A
#
# COMPACT_ATOMS: atom_id res chain seq x y z
N MET A 1 2.04 -15.29 10.15
CA MET A 1 1.02 -15.72 9.18
C MET A 1 0.78 -17.21 9.34
N LEU A 2 -0.46 -17.69 9.26
CA LEU A 2 -0.81 -19.13 9.34
C LEU A 2 -0.92 -19.74 7.94
N ALA A 3 -1.58 -19.04 7.01
CA ALA A 3 -1.80 -19.48 5.64
C ALA A 3 -2.07 -18.27 4.73
N GLY A 4 -2.04 -18.49 3.42
CA GLY A 4 -2.28 -17.48 2.40
C GLY A 4 -1.00 -16.92 1.80
N LYS A 5 -1.14 -15.82 1.06
CA LYS A 5 -0.02 -15.07 0.49
C LYS A 5 0.09 -13.72 1.21
N ASP A 6 1.29 -13.37 1.64
CA ASP A 6 1.60 -12.10 2.29
C ASP A 6 2.09 -11.02 1.31
N SER A 7 2.32 -11.41 0.07
CA SER A 7 2.78 -10.53 -1.01
C SER A 7 2.25 -11.00 -2.35
N GLY A 8 2.10 -10.09 -3.27
CA GLY A 8 1.66 -10.38 -4.64
C GLY A 8 1.89 -9.18 -5.54
N GLU A 9 1.86 -9.43 -6.83
CA GLU A 9 1.96 -8.41 -7.88
C GLU A 9 0.69 -8.44 -8.71
N THR A 10 0.21 -7.28 -9.11
CA THR A 10 -0.91 -7.13 -10.02
C THR A 10 -0.41 -7.06 -11.45
N PHE A 11 -1.31 -7.30 -12.40
CA PHE A 11 -1.07 -6.86 -13.78
C PHE A 11 -1.17 -5.34 -13.86
N TYR A 12 -0.59 -4.74 -14.90
CA TYR A 12 -0.77 -3.31 -15.17
C TYR A 12 -2.11 -3.08 -15.87
N ASP A 13 -2.71 -1.95 -15.58
CA ASP A 13 -3.88 -1.44 -16.28
C ASP A 13 -3.47 -0.25 -17.15
N ASN A 14 -3.96 -0.21 -18.38
CA ASN A 14 -3.78 0.91 -19.28
C ASN A 14 -5.15 1.58 -19.48
N SER A 15 -5.51 2.47 -18.56
CA SER A 15 -6.76 3.23 -18.67
C SER A 15 -6.63 4.28 -19.78
N GLU A 16 -7.21 3.99 -20.94
CA GLU A 16 -7.32 4.94 -22.07
C GLU A 16 -8.45 5.97 -21.86
N ASN A 17 -9.20 5.88 -20.77
CA ASN A 17 -10.39 6.70 -20.53
C ASN A 17 -10.08 7.92 -19.67
N LEU A 18 -10.75 9.04 -19.98
CA LEU A 18 -10.67 10.36 -19.34
C LEU A 18 -10.97 10.40 -17.83
N HIS A 19 -11.35 9.30 -17.21
CA HIS A 19 -11.63 9.18 -15.78
C HIS A 19 -10.53 8.48 -14.99
N ASP A 20 -9.40 8.18 -15.61
CA ASP A 20 -8.10 7.77 -15.04
C ASP A 20 -8.14 6.89 -13.76
N LEU A 21 -9.12 6.01 -13.68
CA LEU A 21 -9.18 5.01 -12.63
C LEU A 21 -8.55 3.71 -13.12
N ALA A 22 -7.34 3.42 -12.67
CA ALA A 22 -6.72 2.12 -12.91
C ALA A 22 -7.37 1.06 -12.01
N VAL A 23 -7.79 -0.06 -12.60
CA VAL A 23 -8.48 -1.15 -11.89
C VAL A 23 -7.60 -2.38 -11.86
N PHE A 24 -7.07 -2.71 -10.68
CA PHE A 24 -6.14 -3.83 -10.53
C PHE A 24 -6.83 -5.16 -10.20
N GLU A 25 -7.95 -5.14 -9.46
CA GLU A 25 -8.79 -6.29 -9.06
C GLU A 25 -7.99 -7.54 -8.62
N HIS A 26 -6.92 -7.33 -7.85
CA HIS A 26 -6.05 -8.42 -7.40
C HIS A 26 -6.53 -8.95 -6.06
N PRO A 27 -7.02 -10.20 -5.98
CA PRO A 27 -7.47 -10.80 -4.74
C PRO A 27 -6.26 -11.21 -3.87
N ILE A 28 -6.29 -10.80 -2.60
CA ILE A 28 -5.31 -11.20 -1.58
C ILE A 28 -6.07 -11.89 -0.46
N GLU A 29 -5.64 -13.09 -0.08
CA GLU A 29 -6.16 -13.81 1.07
C GLU A 29 -5.00 -14.19 1.98
N ALA A 30 -5.10 -13.82 3.27
CA ALA A 30 -4.09 -14.16 4.26
C ALA A 30 -4.72 -14.41 5.63
N GLN A 31 -4.21 -15.42 6.34
CA GLN A 31 -4.67 -15.80 7.66
C GLN A 31 -3.56 -15.57 8.69
N TYR A 32 -3.87 -14.83 9.73
CA TYR A 32 -2.93 -14.47 10.80
C TYR A 32 -3.44 -15.00 12.15
N ALA A 33 -2.51 -15.53 12.98
CA ALA A 33 -2.77 -15.74 14.39
C ALA A 33 -2.25 -14.52 15.16
N CYS A 34 -3.15 -13.85 15.85
CA CYS A 34 -2.83 -12.69 16.67
C CYS A 34 -2.91 -13.07 18.15
N LYS A 35 -1.82 -12.88 18.89
CA LYS A 35 -1.81 -13.05 20.35
C LYS A 35 -2.15 -11.75 21.08
N THR A 36 -1.93 -10.62 20.44
CA THR A 36 -2.19 -9.29 20.99
C THR A 36 -2.64 -8.36 19.87
N ILE A 37 -3.25 -7.23 20.22
CA ILE A 37 -3.60 -6.16 19.26
C ILE A 37 -2.36 -5.39 18.81
N MET A 38 -1.28 -5.43 19.59
CA MET A 38 -0.01 -4.84 19.19
C MET A 38 0.60 -5.62 18.02
N GLY A 39 1.02 -4.89 16.98
CA GLY A 39 1.54 -5.53 15.77
C GLY A 39 0.45 -6.03 14.80
N TRP A 40 -0.73 -5.37 14.84
CA TRP A 40 -1.82 -5.67 13.90
C TRP A 40 -1.37 -5.59 12.44
N PRO A 41 -1.86 -6.47 11.57
CA PRO A 41 -1.45 -6.50 10.17
C PRO A 41 -1.67 -5.15 9.48
N LYS A 42 -0.69 -4.77 8.66
CA LYS A 42 -0.76 -3.60 7.78
C LYS A 42 -0.62 -4.06 6.35
N LEU A 43 -1.36 -3.42 5.46
CA LEU A 43 -1.19 -3.58 4.03
C LEU A 43 -0.27 -2.46 3.55
N MET A 44 0.81 -2.84 2.89
CA MET A 44 1.70 -1.93 2.16
C MET A 44 1.50 -2.13 0.67
N ALA A 45 1.39 -1.05 -0.07
CA ALA A 45 1.28 -1.08 -1.52
C ALA A 45 2.35 -0.21 -2.17
N GLU A 46 2.87 -0.70 -3.29
CA GLU A 46 3.74 0.04 -4.20
C GLU A 46 3.02 0.12 -5.56
N VAL A 47 2.86 1.31 -6.07
CA VAL A 47 2.30 1.52 -7.42
C VAL A 47 3.45 1.86 -8.35
N TRP A 48 3.55 1.11 -9.42
CA TRP A 48 4.54 1.31 -10.47
C TRP A 48 3.88 1.84 -11.73
N THR A 49 4.56 2.73 -12.41
CA THR A 49 4.16 3.23 -13.72
C THR A 49 5.13 2.73 -14.78
N VAL A 50 4.59 2.45 -15.95
CA VAL A 50 5.38 2.02 -17.11
C VAL A 50 5.18 3.09 -18.20
N ASP A 51 6.28 3.64 -18.72
CA ASP A 51 6.22 4.62 -19.80
C ASP A 51 6.09 3.93 -21.18
N ALA A 52 5.96 4.75 -22.22
CA ALA A 52 5.82 4.26 -23.59
C ALA A 52 7.07 3.51 -24.10
N GLU A 53 8.22 3.73 -23.47
CA GLU A 53 9.48 3.03 -23.75
C GLU A 53 9.66 1.76 -22.92
N GLY A 54 8.67 1.40 -22.11
CA GLY A 54 8.72 0.21 -21.25
C GLY A 54 9.57 0.37 -19.98
N ARG A 55 9.91 1.59 -19.59
CA ARG A 55 10.68 1.85 -18.36
C ARG A 55 9.74 1.89 -17.15
N HIS A 56 10.12 1.17 -16.11
CA HIS A 56 9.38 1.16 -14.85
C HIS A 56 9.87 2.28 -13.94
N SER A 57 8.94 3.02 -13.36
CA SER A 57 9.23 4.00 -12.32
C SER A 57 8.23 3.89 -11.18
N ILE A 58 8.66 4.24 -9.97
CA ILE A 58 7.76 4.23 -8.82
C ILE A 58 6.74 5.37 -8.94
N GLY A 59 5.46 5.01 -8.93
CA GLY A 59 4.34 5.96 -8.89
C GLY A 59 4.02 6.38 -7.46
N GLY A 60 4.14 5.49 -6.49
CA GLY A 60 3.91 5.81 -5.09
C GLY A 60 3.95 4.63 -4.15
N TYR A 61 4.09 4.95 -2.88
CA TYR A 61 4.02 4.03 -1.75
C TYR A 61 2.82 4.37 -0.89
N GLY A 62 2.18 3.37 -0.32
CA GLY A 62 1.11 3.56 0.65
C GLY A 62 1.12 2.50 1.73
N VAL A 63 0.55 2.82 2.87
CA VAL A 63 0.34 1.89 3.97
C VAL A 63 -1.05 2.09 4.56
N LEU A 64 -1.71 1.00 4.85
CA LEU A 64 -3.02 0.96 5.46
C LEU A 64 -3.01 0.00 6.64
N THR A 65 -3.47 0.44 7.79
CA THR A 65 -3.73 -0.46 8.92
C THR A 65 -5.08 -1.12 8.71
N LEU A 66 -5.12 -2.45 8.74
CA LEU A 66 -6.35 -3.20 8.55
C LEU A 66 -7.30 -3.01 9.74
N PRO A 67 -8.63 -2.97 9.53
CA PRO A 67 -9.60 -2.95 10.61
C PRO A 67 -9.49 -4.21 11.47
N PHE A 68 -9.75 -4.10 12.76
CA PHE A 68 -9.76 -5.23 13.68
C PHE A 68 -11.16 -5.77 13.96
N SER A 69 -12.22 -5.04 13.60
CA SER A 69 -13.59 -5.52 13.69
C SER A 69 -13.95 -6.38 12.48
N PRO A 70 -14.74 -7.44 12.66
CA PRO A 70 -15.22 -8.22 11.52
C PRO A 70 -16.17 -7.40 10.67
N GLY A 71 -16.10 -7.58 9.35
CA GLY A 71 -16.93 -6.86 8.40
C GLY A 71 -16.26 -6.62 7.05
N GLU A 72 -16.99 -5.96 6.16
CA GLU A 72 -16.49 -5.50 4.87
C GLU A 72 -16.25 -4.00 4.90
N TYR A 73 -15.13 -3.58 4.36
CA TYR A 73 -14.67 -2.19 4.38
C TYR A 73 -14.19 -1.76 3.00
N GLU A 74 -14.55 -0.56 2.61
CA GLU A 74 -13.89 0.15 1.51
C GLU A 74 -13.00 1.24 2.11
N LEU A 75 -11.70 1.10 1.91
CA LEU A 75 -10.70 1.95 2.53
C LEU A 75 -9.89 2.66 1.45
N SER A 76 -9.60 3.93 1.70
CA SER A 76 -8.73 4.74 0.84
C SER A 76 -7.35 4.84 1.46
N MET A 77 -6.34 4.36 0.74
CA MET A 77 -4.93 4.43 1.10
C MET A 77 -4.30 5.61 0.37
N ALA A 78 -3.85 6.62 1.11
CA ALA A 78 -3.13 7.74 0.52
C ALA A 78 -1.74 7.28 0.04
N MET A 79 -1.47 7.55 -1.24
CA MET A 79 -0.21 7.23 -1.89
C MET A 79 0.71 8.45 -1.92
N TRP A 80 1.99 8.21 -1.74
CA TRP A 80 3.02 9.25 -1.73
C TRP A 80 4.34 8.71 -2.27
N ARG A 81 5.20 9.59 -2.71
CA ARG A 81 6.57 9.25 -3.11
C ARG A 81 7.56 10.27 -2.56
N PRO A 82 8.85 9.90 -2.39
CA PRO A 82 9.88 10.89 -2.06
C PRO A 82 10.04 11.89 -3.20
N GLU A 83 10.26 13.16 -2.85
CA GLU A 83 10.44 14.23 -3.84
C GLU A 83 11.88 14.28 -4.36
N GLY A 84 12.84 13.82 -3.61
CA GLY A 84 14.24 13.93 -3.97
C GLY A 84 14.78 15.38 -3.93
N SER A 85 16.07 15.52 -4.14
CA SER A 85 16.73 16.82 -4.25
C SER A 85 16.41 17.51 -5.59
N ALA A 86 16.78 18.79 -5.72
CA ALA A 86 16.66 19.51 -7.00
C ALA A 86 17.46 18.82 -8.12
N TYR A 87 18.60 18.22 -7.77
CA TYR A 87 19.40 17.42 -8.69
C TYR A 87 18.68 16.13 -9.10
N ASP A 88 18.08 15.41 -8.14
CA ASP A 88 17.33 14.17 -8.42
C ASP A 88 16.11 14.47 -9.31
N ARG A 89 15.43 15.59 -9.11
CA ARG A 89 14.33 16.03 -9.97
C ARG A 89 14.78 16.32 -11.41
N ALA A 90 15.90 17.01 -11.58
CA ALA A 90 16.46 17.24 -12.90
C ALA A 90 16.86 15.92 -13.56
N LEU A 91 17.50 15.03 -12.82
CA LEU A 91 17.90 13.71 -13.31
C LEU A 91 16.68 12.85 -13.69
N SER A 92 15.62 12.88 -12.87
CA SER A 92 14.35 12.19 -13.15
C SER A 92 13.71 12.64 -14.46
N TYR A 93 13.77 13.93 -14.74
CA TYR A 93 13.25 14.48 -16.00
C TYR A 93 13.98 13.91 -17.23
N PHE A 94 15.30 13.75 -17.16
CA PHE A 94 16.10 13.21 -18.27
C PHE A 94 16.06 11.68 -18.36
N LEU A 95 16.01 10.99 -17.23
CA LEU A 95 16.05 9.52 -17.18
C LEU A 95 14.65 8.88 -17.16
N GLY A 96 13.59 9.65 -16.90
CA GLY A 96 12.23 9.15 -16.77
C GLY A 96 12.01 8.27 -15.54
N ALA A 97 12.92 8.32 -14.53
CA ALA A 97 12.84 7.50 -13.33
C ALA A 97 12.64 8.36 -12.08
N ASN A 98 11.64 8.04 -11.28
CA ASN A 98 11.40 8.70 -10.00
C ASN A 98 12.35 8.19 -8.91
N PRO A 99 12.67 9.00 -7.89
CA PRO A 99 13.45 8.55 -6.75
C PRO A 99 12.74 7.39 -6.02
N GLU A 100 13.47 6.32 -5.73
CA GLU A 100 12.98 5.16 -5.01
C GLU A 100 13.50 5.16 -3.57
N LEU A 101 12.72 4.55 -2.67
CA LEU A 101 13.14 4.31 -1.30
C LEU A 101 14.16 3.16 -1.26
N LYS A 102 15.33 3.42 -0.69
CA LYS A 102 16.34 2.41 -0.45
C LYS A 102 15.89 1.37 0.61
N HIS A 103 15.14 1.82 1.60
CA HIS A 103 14.59 0.98 2.66
C HIS A 103 13.07 1.15 2.72
N LYS A 104 12.35 0.10 2.37
CA LYS A 104 10.87 0.10 2.31
C LYS A 104 10.23 0.09 3.70
N ASP A 105 10.96 -0.30 4.73
CA ASP A 105 10.49 -0.27 6.13
C ASP A 105 10.06 1.12 6.59
N VAL A 106 10.61 2.18 5.98
CA VAL A 106 10.21 3.58 6.19
C VAL A 106 8.73 3.82 5.88
N VAL A 107 8.13 3.05 4.95
CA VAL A 107 6.71 3.18 4.63
C VAL A 107 5.85 2.67 5.78
N LEU A 108 6.29 1.61 6.46
CA LEU A 108 5.57 0.97 7.58
C LEU A 108 5.73 1.76 8.90
N SER A 109 6.87 2.45 9.08
CA SER A 109 7.16 3.25 10.27
C SER A 109 6.91 4.73 9.98
N GLY A 110 5.84 5.29 10.58
CA GLY A 110 5.52 6.72 10.39
C GLY A 110 6.58 7.68 10.92
N ASN A 111 7.42 7.24 11.87
CA ASN A 111 8.43 8.07 12.54
C ASN A 111 9.63 8.39 11.63
N ASP A 112 10.01 7.46 10.77
CA ASP A 112 11.22 7.60 9.94
C ASP A 112 11.01 8.54 8.74
N ARG A 113 9.75 8.94 8.48
CA ARG A 113 9.40 9.89 7.41
C ARG A 113 9.55 11.35 7.80
N PHE A 114 9.75 11.66 9.07
CA PHE A 114 9.70 13.04 9.58
C PHE A 114 10.69 14.01 8.90
N GLY A 115 11.83 13.51 8.46
CA GLY A 115 12.85 14.31 7.75
C GLY A 115 12.78 14.25 6.22
N MET A 116 11.79 13.55 5.65
CA MET A 116 11.71 13.30 4.21
C MET A 116 10.67 14.21 3.54
N GLN A 117 11.08 14.89 2.48
CA GLN A 117 10.14 15.60 1.61
C GLN A 117 9.41 14.59 0.72
N THR A 118 8.09 14.64 0.75
CA THR A 118 7.23 13.72 0.01
C THR A 118 6.16 14.47 -0.76
N VAL A 119 5.76 13.91 -1.89
CA VAL A 119 4.66 14.40 -2.71
C VAL A 119 3.55 13.37 -2.70
N SER A 120 2.30 13.82 -2.53
CA SER A 120 1.13 12.97 -2.70
C SER A 120 0.94 12.64 -4.18
N THR A 121 0.67 11.37 -4.47
CA THR A 121 0.52 10.88 -5.86
C THR A 121 -0.88 10.37 -6.17
N GLY A 122 -1.76 10.31 -5.18
CA GLY A 122 -3.14 9.88 -5.37
C GLY A 122 -3.64 9.01 -4.23
N ASN A 123 -4.69 8.25 -4.49
CA ASN A 123 -5.29 7.33 -3.53
C ASN A 123 -5.50 5.96 -4.18
N LEU A 124 -5.22 4.91 -3.42
CA LEU A 124 -5.54 3.53 -3.77
C LEU A 124 -6.77 3.09 -2.98
N MET A 125 -7.83 2.69 -3.69
CA MET A 125 -9.03 2.13 -3.07
C MET A 125 -8.85 0.64 -2.83
N VAL A 126 -9.10 0.20 -1.59
CA VAL A 126 -8.92 -1.20 -1.18
C VAL A 126 -10.21 -1.69 -0.54
N ARG A 127 -10.75 -2.81 -1.02
CA ARG A 127 -11.84 -3.52 -0.36
C ARG A 127 -11.26 -4.59 0.55
N VAL A 128 -11.66 -4.58 1.80
CA VAL A 128 -11.14 -5.48 2.82
C VAL A 128 -12.28 -6.19 3.52
N GLY A 129 -12.31 -7.53 3.44
CA GLY A 129 -13.16 -8.37 4.25
C GLY A 129 -12.38 -8.91 5.44
N VAL A 130 -12.83 -8.62 6.67
CA VAL A 130 -12.20 -9.11 7.90
C VAL A 130 -13.07 -10.17 8.52
N ILE A 131 -12.53 -11.37 8.69
CA ILE A 131 -13.16 -12.49 9.38
C ILE A 131 -12.34 -12.80 10.62
N VAL A 132 -13.00 -12.81 11.77
CA VAL A 132 -12.35 -13.04 13.06
C VAL A 132 -12.89 -14.34 13.66
N LYS A 133 -11.98 -15.19 14.13
CA LYS A 133 -12.33 -16.46 14.76
C LYS A 133 -11.75 -16.55 16.18
N ASP A 134 -12.54 -17.09 17.10
CA ASP A 134 -12.14 -17.49 18.48
C ASP A 134 -11.70 -16.34 19.40
N PHE A 135 -11.93 -15.07 19.05
CA PHE A 135 -11.56 -13.92 19.88
C PHE A 135 -12.29 -13.90 21.23
N HIS A 136 -13.53 -14.40 21.28
CA HIS A 136 -14.31 -14.50 22.50
C HIS A 136 -13.67 -15.45 23.53
N LEU A 137 -12.96 -16.51 23.09
CA LEU A 137 -12.25 -17.44 23.96
C LEU A 137 -11.07 -16.77 24.71
N HIS A 138 -10.58 -15.67 24.17
CA HIS A 138 -9.50 -14.88 24.74
C HIS A 138 -9.99 -13.61 25.46
N GLY A 139 -11.29 -13.51 25.73
CA GLY A 139 -11.88 -12.39 26.47
C GLY A 139 -11.99 -11.10 25.67
N ILE A 140 -11.81 -11.15 24.34
CA ILE A 140 -11.94 -10.00 23.46
C ILE A 140 -13.38 -9.96 22.91
N SER A 141 -14.16 -8.97 23.34
CA SER A 141 -15.49 -8.71 22.80
C SER A 141 -15.39 -7.64 21.72
N LEU A 142 -15.61 -8.03 20.49
CA LEU A 142 -15.76 -7.10 19.37
C LEU A 142 -17.24 -6.76 19.25
N LYS A 143 -17.60 -5.52 19.56
CA LYS A 143 -18.95 -5.02 19.24
C LYS A 143 -19.00 -4.78 17.72
N ALA A 144 -19.96 -5.43 17.08
CA ALA A 144 -20.36 -5.11 15.73
C ALA A 144 -21.03 -3.73 15.67
#